data_f38d7e105986449a1f06a69e7975ab92
#
_entry.id   f38d7e105986449a1f06a69e7975ab92
#
_cell.length_a   1.000
_cell.length_b   1.000
_cell.length_c   1.000
_cell.angle_alpha   90.00
_cell.angle_beta   90.00
_cell.angle_gamma   90.00
#
_symmetry.space_group_name_H-M   'P 1'
#
loop_
_entity.id
_entity.type
_entity.pdbx_description
1 polymer ?
#
loop_
_entity_poly.entity_id
_entity_poly.type
_entity_poly.pdbx_seq_one_letter_code
_entity_poly.pdbx_strand_id
1 'polypeptide(L)'
;MQTKTKARFLKLKALKFCILEGNLYWKDPAGILLNYLLKDEADKVLQEFHAGECGGHLKWKVTANKILRAGFYWPTLFVECIRR
;
A
#
# COMPACT_ATOMS: atom_id res chain seq x y z
N MET A 1 -28.23 -5.74 -16.41
CA MET A 1 -27.62 -5.89 -16.10
C MET A 1 -27.52 -5.90 -15.11
N GLN A 2 -27.59 -5.93 -14.57
CA GLN A 2 -27.37 -5.98 -13.83
C GLN A 2 -26.96 -6.66 -13.10
N THR A 3 -27.98 -7.66 -12.21
CA THR A 3 -27.14 -8.58 -11.82
C THR A 3 -25.85 -8.42 -12.30
N LYS A 4 -25.75 -8.13 -13.46
CA LYS A 4 -24.59 -7.77 -13.97
C LYS A 4 -23.97 -6.74 -13.19
N THR A 5 -24.65 -5.84 -12.67
CA THR A 5 -24.16 -4.77 -11.86
C THR A 5 -23.48 -5.32 -10.66
N LYS A 6 -24.09 -6.30 -10.01
CA LYS A 6 -23.50 -6.88 -8.87
C LYS A 6 -22.20 -7.55 -9.17
N ALA A 7 -22.17 -8.32 -10.21
CA ALA A 7 -20.98 -9.00 -10.58
C ALA A 7 -19.88 -8.03 -10.90
N ARG A 8 -20.23 -6.95 -11.54
CA ARG A 8 -19.28 -5.96 -11.90
C ARG A 8 -18.68 -5.32 -10.69
N PHE A 9 -19.50 -5.12 -9.68
CA PHE A 9 -19.06 -4.52 -8.48
C PHE A 9 -18.02 -5.40 -7.78
N LEU A 10 -18.25 -6.70 -7.77
CA LEU A 10 -17.29 -7.60 -7.18
C LEU A 10 -15.99 -7.59 -7.94
N LYS A 11 -16.07 -7.45 -9.23
CA LYS A 11 -14.87 -7.41 -10.03
C LYS A 11 -14.07 -6.18 -9.74
N LEU A 12 -14.73 -5.07 -9.47
CA LEU A 12 -14.02 -3.86 -9.16
C LEU A 12 -13.17 -4.04 -7.93
N LYS A 13 -13.68 -4.80 -6.97
CA LYS A 13 -12.91 -5.07 -5.78
C LYS A 13 -11.71 -5.89 -6.13
N ALA A 14 -11.90 -6.87 -6.98
CA ALA A 14 -10.82 -7.74 -7.37
C ALA A 14 -9.79 -6.96 -8.16
N LEU A 15 -10.22 -5.92 -8.84
CA LEU A 15 -9.32 -5.15 -9.66
C LEU A 15 -8.42 -4.22 -8.87
N LYS A 16 -8.54 -4.23 -7.55
CA LYS A 16 -7.64 -3.43 -6.76
C LYS A 16 -6.24 -4.01 -6.81
N PHE A 17 -6.13 -5.23 -7.26
CA PHE A 17 -4.84 -5.88 -7.39
C PHE A 17 -4.58 -6.19 -8.84
N CYS A 18 -3.33 -6.19 -9.22
CA CYS A 18 -2.98 -6.50 -10.58
C CYS A 18 -1.57 -7.08 -10.61
N ILE A 19 -1.36 -8.04 -11.49
CA ILE A 19 -0.06 -8.66 -11.64
C ILE A 19 0.52 -8.25 -12.98
N LEU A 20 1.68 -7.61 -12.96
CA LEU A 20 2.34 -7.20 -14.16
C LEU A 20 3.76 -7.73 -14.13
N GLU A 21 4.12 -8.47 -15.15
CA GLU A 21 5.46 -9.04 -15.26
C GLU A 21 5.90 -9.75 -13.97
N GLY A 22 4.99 -10.52 -13.41
CA GLY A 22 5.30 -11.29 -12.23
C GLY A 22 5.26 -10.54 -10.91
N ASN A 23 4.98 -9.26 -10.94
CA ASN A 23 4.93 -8.47 -9.71
C ASN A 23 3.51 -8.11 -9.36
N LEU A 24 3.21 -8.10 -8.07
CA LEU A 24 1.88 -7.77 -7.60
C LEU A 24 1.80 -6.29 -7.26
N TYR A 25 0.75 -5.65 -7.75
CA TYR A 25 0.51 -4.24 -7.49
C TYR A 25 -0.85 -4.04 -6.88
N TRP A 26 -0.98 -3.00 -6.10
CA TRP A 26 -2.25 -2.60 -5.54
C TRP A 26 -2.62 -1.25 -6.18
N LYS A 27 -3.87 -1.15 -6.61
CA LYS A 27 -4.33 0.07 -7.25
C LYS A 27 -5.05 0.91 -6.21
N ASP A 28 -4.55 2.11 -5.98
CA ASP A 28 -5.17 2.96 -4.97
C ASP A 28 -6.42 3.63 -5.57
N PRO A 29 -7.21 4.33 -4.76
CA PRO A 29 -8.44 4.95 -5.26
C PRO A 29 -8.23 5.92 -6.40
N ALA A 30 -7.05 6.50 -6.51
CA ALA A 30 -6.76 7.42 -7.61
C ALA A 30 -6.29 6.69 -8.86
N GLY A 31 -6.18 5.38 -8.81
CA GLY A 31 -5.76 4.60 -9.95
C GLY A 31 -4.27 4.39 -10.07
N ILE A 32 -3.52 4.81 -9.09
CA ILE A 32 -2.07 4.64 -9.12
C ILE A 32 -1.69 3.25 -8.66
N LEU A 33 -0.79 2.62 -9.37
CA LEU A 33 -0.33 1.29 -9.02
C LEU A 33 0.85 1.36 -8.07
N LEU A 34 0.72 0.66 -6.94
CA LEU A 34 1.76 0.62 -5.95
C LEU A 34 2.23 -0.82 -5.79
N ASN A 35 3.52 -1.02 -5.60
CA ASN A 35 4.05 -2.36 -5.37
C ASN A 35 3.51 -2.89 -4.07
N TYR A 36 2.85 -4.05 -4.14
CA TYR A 36 2.29 -4.67 -2.95
C TYR A 36 3.38 -5.53 -2.32
N LEU A 37 3.81 -5.18 -1.14
CA LEU A 37 4.90 -5.86 -0.49
C LEU A 37 4.42 -6.94 0.46
N LEU A 38 5.15 -8.04 0.50
CA LEU A 38 4.87 -9.09 1.46
C LEU A 38 5.58 -8.70 2.75
N LYS A 39 5.26 -9.42 3.81
CA LYS A 39 5.75 -9.06 5.13
C LYS A 39 7.24 -8.78 5.22
N ASP A 40 8.05 -9.67 4.70
CA ASP A 40 9.49 -9.50 4.81
C ASP A 40 9.98 -8.25 4.09
N GLU A 41 9.42 -8.01 2.92
CA GLU A 41 9.81 -6.85 2.14
C GLU A 41 9.29 -5.58 2.81
N ALA A 42 8.08 -5.65 3.35
CA ALA A 42 7.48 -4.51 4.02
C ALA A 42 8.32 -4.11 5.23
N ASP A 43 8.78 -5.09 5.98
CA ASP A 43 9.60 -4.81 7.16
C ASP A 43 10.89 -4.09 6.78
N LYS A 44 11.50 -4.50 5.69
CA LYS A 44 12.73 -3.87 5.24
C LYS A 44 12.50 -2.43 4.81
N VAL A 45 11.45 -2.21 4.05
CA VAL A 45 11.12 -0.88 3.59
C VAL A 45 10.79 0.02 4.77
N LEU A 46 10.02 -0.51 5.72
CA LEU A 46 9.64 0.26 6.88
C LEU A 46 10.87 0.69 7.67
N GLN A 47 11.80 -0.22 7.87
CA GLN A 47 13.01 0.10 8.59
C GLN A 47 13.82 1.18 7.89
N GLU A 48 13.97 1.05 6.59
CA GLU A 48 14.70 2.01 5.82
C GLU A 48 14.11 3.41 5.89
N PHE A 49 12.82 3.51 5.71
CA PHE A 49 12.18 4.81 5.67
C PHE A 49 12.03 5.40 7.07
N HIS A 50 11.88 4.56 8.06
CA HIS A 50 11.69 5.03 9.42
C HIS A 50 12.99 5.51 10.05
N ALA A 51 14.08 4.92 9.67
CA ALA A 51 15.37 5.21 10.30
C ALA A 51 15.80 6.67 10.19
N GLY A 52 15.37 7.35 9.15
CA GLY A 52 15.78 8.73 8.98
C GLY A 52 14.86 9.75 9.62
N GLU A 53 13.81 9.30 10.29
CA GLU A 53 12.84 10.24 10.84
C GLU A 53 13.15 10.67 12.25
N CYS A 54 12.94 11.95 12.52
CA CYS A 54 13.14 12.46 13.86
C CYS A 54 11.86 12.25 14.63
N GLY A 55 11.90 12.37 15.91
CA GLY A 55 10.74 12.17 16.74
C GLY A 55 9.60 13.10 16.42
N GLY A 56 8.54 13.00 17.17
CA GLY A 56 7.37 13.82 16.94
C GLY A 56 6.19 12.91 16.75
N HIS A 57 5.04 13.32 17.24
CA HIS A 57 3.91 12.42 17.23
C HIS A 57 3.29 12.24 15.84
N LEU A 58 3.69 13.03 14.87
CA LEU A 58 3.20 12.84 13.53
C LEU A 58 4.22 12.20 12.60
N LYS A 59 5.31 11.71 13.16
CA LYS A 59 6.33 11.12 12.30
C LYS A 59 5.82 9.90 11.52
N TRP A 60 4.85 9.19 12.08
CA TRP A 60 4.30 8.05 11.37
C TRP A 60 3.68 8.47 10.04
N LYS A 61 3.08 9.62 10.02
CA LYS A 61 2.43 10.13 8.83
C LYS A 61 3.46 10.46 7.76
N VAL A 62 4.55 11.06 8.18
CA VAL A 62 5.63 11.40 7.26
C VAL A 62 6.24 10.13 6.68
N THR A 63 6.50 9.15 7.53
CA THR A 63 7.07 7.89 7.08
C THR A 63 6.14 7.20 6.09
N ALA A 64 4.85 7.10 6.45
CA ALA A 64 3.89 6.45 5.58
C ALA A 64 3.79 7.14 4.23
N ASN A 65 3.77 8.46 4.23
CA ASN A 65 3.70 9.20 2.98
C ASN A 65 4.92 8.98 2.11
N LYS A 66 6.09 8.90 2.72
CA LYS A 66 7.29 8.66 1.97
C LYS A 66 7.27 7.29 1.32
N ILE A 67 6.78 6.29 2.04
CA ILE A 67 6.68 4.95 1.51
C ILE A 67 5.72 4.90 0.33
N LEU A 68 4.57 5.54 0.48
CA LEU A 68 3.59 5.56 -0.60
C LEU A 68 4.13 6.30 -1.83
N ARG A 69 4.86 7.38 -1.61
CA ARG A 69 5.43 8.11 -2.73
C ARG A 69 6.50 7.32 -3.43
N ALA A 70 7.19 6.47 -2.69
CA ALA A 70 8.20 5.61 -3.29
C ALA A 70 7.57 4.47 -4.07
N GLY A 71 6.24 4.32 -3.99
CA GLY A 71 5.55 3.33 -4.78
C GLY A 71 5.29 2.01 -4.09
N PHE A 72 5.28 1.99 -2.75
CA PHE A 72 5.07 0.75 -2.01
C PHE A 72 3.79 0.80 -1.17
N TYR A 73 3.23 -0.38 -0.96
CA TYR A 73 2.02 -0.48 -0.16
C TYR A 73 1.88 -1.87 0.44
N TRP A 74 1.34 -1.95 1.63
CA TRP A 74 0.87 -3.21 2.22
C TRP A 74 -0.24 -2.84 3.20
N PRO A 75 -1.15 -3.78 3.49
CA PRO A 75 -2.37 -3.44 4.24
C PRO A 75 -2.18 -2.85 5.62
N THR A 76 -1.11 -3.21 6.31
CA THR A 76 -0.89 -2.71 7.67
C THR A 76 0.12 -1.58 7.71
N LEU A 77 0.37 -0.94 6.58
CA LEU A 77 1.35 0.14 6.48
C LEU A 77 1.17 1.21 7.57
N PHE A 78 -0.02 1.76 7.65
CA PHE A 78 -0.25 2.83 8.61
C PHE A 78 -0.13 2.38 10.05
N VAL A 79 -0.70 1.22 10.35
CA VAL A 79 -0.64 0.68 11.70
C VAL A 79 0.82 0.47 12.12
N GLU A 80 1.63 -0.07 11.23
CA GLU A 80 3.01 -0.33 11.56
C GLU A 80 3.84 0.93 11.70
N CYS A 81 3.54 1.94 10.89
CA CYS A 81 4.22 3.21 11.04
C CYS A 81 3.90 3.85 12.38
N ILE A 82 2.67 3.74 12.82
CA ILE A 82 2.27 4.28 14.10
C ILE A 82 2.97 3.57 15.25
N ARG A 83 3.10 2.27 15.14
CA ARG A 83 3.71 1.49 16.21
C ARG A 83 5.19 1.71 16.38
N ARG A 84 5.85 2.13 15.35
CA ARG A 84 7.26 2.39 15.44
C ARG A 84 7.50 3.79 15.91
#